data_0c8eb3eedbbd9b9738c06a5379ec7bb3
#
_entry.id   0c8eb3eedbbd9b9738c06a5379ec7bb3
#
_cell.length_a   1.000
_cell.length_b   1.000
_cell.length_c   1.000
_cell.angle_alpha   90.00
_cell.angle_beta   90.00
_cell.angle_gamma   90.00
#
_symmetry.space_group_name_H-M   'P 1'
#
loop_
_entity.id
_entity.type
_entity.pdbx_description
1 polymer ?
#
loop_
_entity_poly.entity_id
_entity_poly.type
_entity_poly.pdbx_seq_one_letter_code
_entity_poly.pdbx_strand_id
1 'polypeptide(L)'
;GSEMCIRDSLKTDDKRDYSDVLLSIIPVNSAPIWELKYKCGYIDMEFIEEIVKNGERSEFKAKPFWSLNGKLEKDELSRQIEVFKKMGFGGAFLHSRTGLKTEYMGEEWLDDLEFCVEELEKRGMESWLYDEDRWPSGTCGGTVAKKKANRLKSIVCDISDCSDGKNFVKPKRFIALFSVLFDGDRLVSYKRVNSAEEIVKGEKAVCFYWAYMLPSDFYNGYTYIDTLNKNAVKDFLKSTNEVYKEKFGEKFGKEIKGIFQDEVNRGPLFNGFVLGDKDCLKKVPYTYRLFEEFKKIKKYDLKERLPELYFRYRGENFSKVAYDFVDVLMRMLLANFTVPYGKWCKENGLIVTGHVLHEDALSCQTTMMGSVMQYYRYMDYPGIDNLGSCNYCYEVPKLAASVAKQFGKKFVLSEMYGVSGWRMSLNDYKHDGDWQAFMGITFRCPHLSWYTMKGEAKRDCPASIMSQSGWYTEYKAVEDYFSRLDAVFSCCDEMTENLIIHPVESAWGLSRYGGYVDYFGVTDDEYKRLEKNYKDLFGMIQKCGVDADYGDEGLIAESGRAENGLLYIGEKGYKRVVVSGLVTIRSSTLALLNEFEAQGGEVLFVSEFPRFIDGIKVTD
;
A
#
# COMPACT_ATOMS: atom_id res chain seq x y z
N GLY A 1 24.91 -30.37 -9.77
CA GLY A 1 23.74 -30.63 -8.89
C GLY A 1 22.66 -29.55 -8.98
N SER A 2 22.96 -28.40 -9.56
CA SER A 2 22.01 -27.28 -9.69
C SER A 2 21.19 -27.27 -10.98
N GLU A 3 21.68 -27.88 -12.05
CA GLU A 3 20.97 -27.92 -13.33
C GLU A 3 19.73 -28.83 -13.34
N MET A 4 19.69 -29.84 -12.48
CA MET A 4 18.58 -30.81 -12.45
C MET A 4 17.35 -30.26 -11.70
N CYS A 5 17.51 -29.33 -10.76
CA CYS A 5 16.38 -28.72 -10.04
C CYS A 5 15.62 -27.68 -10.87
N ILE A 6 16.28 -27.05 -11.85
CA ILE A 6 15.64 -26.02 -12.69
C ILE A 6 14.73 -26.65 -13.75
N ARG A 7 15.09 -27.83 -14.29
CA ARG A 7 14.28 -28.53 -15.32
C ARG A 7 12.99 -29.14 -14.79
N ASP A 8 12.96 -29.58 -13.54
CA ASP A 8 11.79 -30.27 -13.00
C ASP A 8 10.72 -29.33 -12.41
N SER A 9 11.09 -28.08 -12.06
CA SER A 9 10.13 -27.10 -11.56
C SER A 9 9.42 -26.28 -12.66
N LEU A 10 9.87 -26.39 -13.92
CA LEU A 10 9.32 -25.66 -15.08
C LEU A 10 8.31 -26.49 -15.89
N LYS A 11 7.94 -27.68 -15.44
CA LYS A 11 6.86 -28.48 -16.06
C LYS A 11 5.49 -28.01 -15.55
N THR A 12 5.08 -26.83 -15.93
CA THR A 12 3.67 -26.46 -15.96
C THR A 12 3.19 -26.57 -17.42
N ASP A 13 1.92 -26.91 -17.62
CA ASP A 13 1.30 -27.19 -18.93
C ASP A 13 1.32 -26.02 -19.94
N ASP A 14 1.97 -24.92 -19.66
CA ASP A 14 2.17 -23.80 -20.59
C ASP A 14 3.57 -23.89 -21.20
N LYS A 15 3.65 -24.27 -22.47
CA LYS A 15 4.87 -24.56 -23.24
C LYS A 15 5.74 -23.33 -23.57
N ARG A 16 5.88 -22.36 -22.67
CA ARG A 16 6.83 -21.27 -22.84
C ARG A 16 8.10 -21.59 -22.09
N ASP A 17 9.16 -21.80 -22.84
CA ASP A 17 10.50 -22.03 -22.30
C ASP A 17 11.12 -20.70 -21.91
N TYR A 18 11.04 -20.35 -20.64
CA TYR A 18 11.69 -19.16 -20.08
C TYR A 18 13.18 -19.36 -19.79
N SER A 19 13.74 -20.52 -20.13
CA SER A 19 15.15 -20.85 -19.84
C SER A 19 16.12 -19.91 -20.54
N ASP A 20 15.83 -19.49 -21.76
CA ASP A 20 16.69 -18.59 -22.54
C ASP A 20 16.68 -17.16 -21.98
N VAL A 21 15.55 -16.71 -21.41
CA VAL A 21 15.43 -15.40 -20.79
C VAL A 21 16.15 -15.37 -19.43
N LEU A 22 16.04 -16.43 -18.66
CA LEU A 22 16.76 -16.56 -17.37
C LEU A 22 18.28 -16.62 -17.57
N LEU A 23 18.75 -17.30 -18.64
CA LEU A 23 20.17 -17.34 -18.98
C LEU A 23 20.72 -15.97 -19.43
N SER A 24 19.88 -15.10 -19.99
CA SER A 24 20.28 -13.72 -20.33
C SER A 24 20.39 -12.79 -19.13
N ILE A 25 19.71 -13.10 -18.03
CA ILE A 25 19.77 -12.35 -16.76
C ILE A 25 21.01 -12.77 -15.93
N ILE A 26 21.48 -14.01 -16.11
CA ILE A 26 22.68 -14.51 -15.42
C ILE A 26 23.90 -14.22 -16.32
N PRO A 27 24.91 -13.49 -15.84
CA PRO A 27 26.13 -13.27 -16.63
C PRO A 27 26.80 -14.60 -16.99
N VAL A 28 26.93 -14.89 -18.29
CA VAL A 28 27.49 -16.16 -18.84
C VAL A 28 28.97 -16.37 -18.46
N ASN A 29 29.66 -15.37 -17.94
CA ASN A 29 30.99 -15.46 -17.36
C ASN A 29 30.94 -15.41 -15.83
N SER A 30 30.19 -16.32 -15.24
CA SER A 30 30.12 -16.40 -13.77
C SER A 30 31.46 -16.89 -13.20
N ALA A 31 32.27 -16.00 -12.74
CA ALA A 31 33.04 -16.29 -11.54
C ALA A 31 32.06 -16.88 -10.49
N PRO A 32 32.48 -17.88 -9.69
CA PRO A 32 31.60 -18.51 -8.69
C PRO A 32 30.93 -17.44 -7.85
N ILE A 33 29.65 -17.63 -7.48
CA ILE A 33 28.79 -16.66 -6.76
C ILE A 33 29.50 -16.03 -5.54
N TRP A 34 30.44 -16.74 -4.92
CA TRP A 34 31.28 -16.21 -3.85
C TRP A 34 32.33 -15.18 -4.32
N GLU A 35 32.79 -15.21 -5.58
CA GLU A 35 33.70 -14.17 -6.13
C GLU A 35 32.96 -12.89 -6.53
N LEU A 36 31.69 -12.96 -6.92
CA LEU A 36 30.84 -11.79 -7.20
C LEU A 36 30.51 -10.98 -5.93
N LYS A 37 30.49 -11.62 -4.78
CA LYS A 37 30.26 -10.96 -3.47
C LYS A 37 31.47 -10.20 -2.94
N TYR A 38 32.65 -10.34 -3.51
CA TYR A 38 33.91 -9.77 -3.01
C TYR A 38 34.55 -8.69 -3.88
N LYS A 39 33.81 -8.04 -4.78
CA LYS A 39 34.24 -6.75 -5.35
C LYS A 39 33.92 -5.55 -4.43
N CYS A 40 33.43 -5.76 -3.24
CA CYS A 40 33.54 -4.77 -2.18
C CYS A 40 34.98 -4.63 -1.80
N GLY A 41 35.57 -3.44 -2.01
CA GLY A 41 36.81 -3.07 -1.42
C GLY A 41 36.85 -3.44 0.07
N TYR A 42 38.06 -3.62 0.62
CA TYR A 42 38.30 -4.01 2.01
C TYR A 42 37.20 -3.54 2.93
N ILE A 43 36.40 -4.48 3.46
CA ILE A 43 35.42 -4.17 4.51
C ILE A 43 36.25 -3.74 5.70
N ASP A 44 36.17 -2.47 6.06
CA ASP A 44 36.76 -1.97 7.28
C ASP A 44 36.06 -2.62 8.47
N MET A 45 36.71 -3.54 9.13
CA MET A 45 36.16 -4.25 10.27
C MET A 45 35.84 -3.31 11.43
N GLU A 46 36.58 -2.20 11.58
CA GLU A 46 36.29 -1.16 12.57
C GLU A 46 34.94 -0.47 12.26
N PHE A 47 34.69 -0.22 10.97
CA PHE A 47 33.40 0.33 10.51
C PHE A 47 32.22 -0.62 10.81
N ILE A 48 32.38 -1.92 10.54
CA ILE A 48 31.34 -2.92 10.87
C ILE A 48 31.13 -3.02 12.38
N GLU A 49 32.20 -3.04 13.18
CA GLU A 49 32.09 -3.05 14.64
C GLU A 49 31.38 -1.80 15.19
N GLU A 50 31.64 -0.64 14.61
CA GLU A 50 30.96 0.61 14.97
C GLU A 50 29.47 0.55 14.63
N ILE A 51 29.12 0.08 13.42
CA ILE A 51 27.72 -0.11 13.01
C ILE A 51 27.00 -1.08 13.96
N VAL A 52 27.63 -2.22 14.27
CA VAL A 52 27.03 -3.22 15.17
C VAL A 52 26.82 -2.65 16.58
N LYS A 53 27.76 -1.85 17.07
CA LYS A 53 27.60 -1.11 18.34
C LYS A 53 26.45 -0.09 18.27
N ASN A 54 26.25 0.55 17.11
CA ASN A 54 25.13 1.45 16.87
C ASN A 54 23.76 0.77 16.98
N GLY A 55 23.66 -0.56 16.78
CA GLY A 55 22.44 -1.33 17.01
C GLY A 55 21.89 -1.25 18.46
N GLU A 56 22.70 -0.80 19.43
CA GLU A 56 22.21 -0.52 20.77
C GLU A 56 21.37 0.76 20.87
N ARG A 57 21.44 1.63 19.85
CA ARG A 57 20.65 2.88 19.82
C ARG A 57 19.18 2.59 19.60
N SER A 58 18.31 3.37 20.23
CA SER A 58 16.85 3.21 20.17
C SER A 58 16.30 3.27 18.74
N GLU A 59 16.93 4.03 17.83
CA GLU A 59 16.46 4.18 16.46
C GLU A 59 16.46 2.86 15.65
N PHE A 60 17.38 1.92 15.93
CA PHE A 60 17.48 0.62 15.26
C PHE A 60 16.68 -0.49 15.95
N LYS A 61 16.11 -0.24 17.10
CA LYS A 61 15.28 -1.19 17.85
C LYS A 61 13.83 -1.06 17.45
N ALA A 62 13.10 -2.16 17.46
CA ALA A 62 11.69 -2.16 17.14
C ALA A 62 10.85 -1.28 18.07
N LYS A 63 9.71 -0.81 17.56
CA LYS A 63 8.68 -0.05 18.25
C LYS A 63 7.36 -0.79 18.08
N PRO A 64 6.89 -1.53 19.11
CA PRO A 64 5.64 -2.26 18.98
C PRO A 64 4.45 -1.31 18.89
N PHE A 65 3.37 -1.74 18.23
CA PHE A 65 2.07 -1.15 18.45
C PHE A 65 1.63 -1.42 19.89
N TRP A 66 1.68 -0.41 20.71
CA TRP A 66 1.17 -0.49 22.06
C TRP A 66 -0.31 -0.14 22.06
N SER A 67 -1.14 -1.18 22.00
CA SER A 67 -2.58 -1.08 21.89
C SER A 67 -3.21 -0.71 23.21
N LEU A 68 -3.39 0.59 23.41
CA LEU A 68 -3.96 1.20 24.61
C LEU A 68 -5.49 0.98 24.61
N ASN A 69 -5.94 0.06 25.44
CA ASN A 69 -7.34 -0.31 25.61
C ASN A 69 -7.73 -0.39 27.09
N GLY A 70 -9.02 -0.37 27.39
CA GLY A 70 -9.49 -0.35 28.79
C GLY A 70 -9.37 1.05 29.42
N LYS A 71 -9.33 1.11 30.74
CA LYS A 71 -9.04 2.33 31.50
C LYS A 71 -7.54 2.40 31.74
N LEU A 72 -6.92 3.50 31.35
CA LEU A 72 -5.50 3.70 31.50
C LEU A 72 -5.19 4.14 32.93
N GLU A 73 -4.18 3.51 33.53
CA GLU A 73 -3.70 3.82 34.89
C GLU A 73 -2.19 4.07 34.81
N LYS A 74 -1.71 5.20 35.32
CA LYS A 74 -0.31 5.66 35.17
C LYS A 74 0.71 4.65 35.69
N ASP A 75 0.43 4.00 36.83
CA ASP A 75 1.33 2.98 37.39
C ASP A 75 1.48 1.78 36.46
N GLU A 76 0.38 1.35 35.81
CA GLU A 76 0.41 0.25 34.86
C GLU A 76 1.08 0.66 33.53
N LEU A 77 0.87 1.87 33.05
CA LEU A 77 1.57 2.42 31.89
C LEU A 77 3.09 2.43 32.12
N SER A 78 3.56 2.96 33.27
CA SER A 78 4.97 2.97 33.63
C SER A 78 5.54 1.55 33.77
N ARG A 79 4.79 0.62 34.38
CA ARG A 79 5.18 -0.79 34.48
C ARG A 79 5.35 -1.46 33.10
N GLN A 80 4.44 -1.20 32.17
CA GLN A 80 4.50 -1.76 30.82
C GLN A 80 5.67 -1.18 30.02
N ILE A 81 5.96 0.09 30.11
CA ILE A 81 7.14 0.71 29.49
C ILE A 81 8.44 0.09 30.05
N GLU A 82 8.48 -0.23 31.35
CA GLU A 82 9.62 -0.95 31.93
C GLU A 82 9.75 -2.38 31.34
N VAL A 83 8.64 -3.05 31.07
CA VAL A 83 8.64 -4.35 30.36
C VAL A 83 9.19 -4.20 28.94
N PHE A 84 8.77 -3.19 28.20
CA PHE A 84 9.31 -2.91 26.84
C PHE A 84 10.83 -2.71 26.88
N LYS A 85 11.32 -1.94 27.82
CA LYS A 85 12.78 -1.73 28.01
C LYS A 85 13.50 -3.05 28.25
N LYS A 86 12.96 -3.92 29.13
CA LYS A 86 13.53 -5.25 29.41
C LYS A 86 13.47 -6.18 28.21
N MET A 87 12.44 -6.09 27.38
CA MET A 87 12.31 -6.85 26.13
C MET A 87 13.22 -6.34 25.00
N GLY A 88 13.91 -5.21 25.20
CA GLY A 88 14.85 -4.67 24.21
C GLY A 88 14.25 -3.68 23.21
N PHE A 89 12.98 -3.33 23.32
CA PHE A 89 12.35 -2.34 22.43
C PHE A 89 12.98 -0.94 22.56
N GLY A 90 13.05 -0.21 21.44
CA GLY A 90 13.60 1.13 21.36
C GLY A 90 12.58 2.25 21.56
N GLY A 91 11.31 1.92 21.63
CA GLY A 91 10.21 2.87 21.75
C GLY A 91 8.86 2.17 21.66
N ALA A 92 7.79 2.94 21.39
CA ALA A 92 6.47 2.41 21.13
C ALA A 92 5.65 3.35 20.25
N PHE A 93 4.75 2.79 19.43
CA PHE A 93 3.64 3.51 18.83
C PHE A 93 2.49 3.57 19.83
N LEU A 94 2.08 4.78 20.20
CA LEU A 94 1.03 5.05 21.19
C LEU A 94 -0.34 4.94 20.49
N HIS A 95 -0.85 3.72 20.37
CA HIS A 95 -1.99 3.37 19.54
C HIS A 95 -3.26 3.15 20.36
N SER A 96 -4.28 3.98 20.15
CA SER A 96 -5.63 3.72 20.65
C SER A 96 -6.22 2.46 20.01
N ARG A 97 -6.87 1.61 20.79
CA ARG A 97 -7.45 0.36 20.28
C ARG A 97 -8.84 0.11 20.85
N THR A 98 -9.58 -0.78 20.20
CA THR A 98 -10.92 -1.21 20.61
C THR A 98 -10.96 -1.60 22.09
N GLY A 99 -11.88 -1.00 22.83
CA GLY A 99 -12.05 -1.20 24.27
C GLY A 99 -11.47 -0.08 25.14
N LEU A 100 -10.81 0.93 24.57
CA LEU A 100 -10.41 2.14 25.28
C LEU A 100 -11.63 2.75 26.00
N LYS A 101 -11.46 3.15 27.26
CA LYS A 101 -12.49 3.77 28.10
C LYS A 101 -12.33 5.27 28.21
N THR A 102 -11.11 5.75 28.07
CA THR A 102 -10.79 7.16 27.99
C THR A 102 -11.30 7.72 26.66
N GLU A 103 -11.85 8.93 26.67
CA GLU A 103 -12.34 9.57 25.42
C GLU A 103 -11.15 9.88 24.51
N TYR A 104 -11.13 9.26 23.32
CA TYR A 104 -10.10 9.51 22.31
C TYR A 104 -10.04 10.99 21.93
N MET A 105 -8.83 11.58 21.91
CA MET A 105 -8.55 13.01 21.72
C MET A 105 -9.14 13.92 22.79
N GLY A 106 -9.64 13.37 23.93
CA GLY A 106 -10.01 14.13 25.11
C GLY A 106 -8.81 14.49 25.98
N GLU A 107 -9.02 15.35 26.98
CA GLU A 107 -7.95 15.86 27.86
C GLU A 107 -7.24 14.70 28.60
N GLU A 108 -7.99 13.77 29.22
CA GLU A 108 -7.43 12.61 29.92
C GLU A 108 -6.57 11.74 29.00
N TRP A 109 -7.00 11.50 27.75
CA TRP A 109 -6.21 10.76 26.74
C TRP A 109 -4.87 11.47 26.45
N LEU A 110 -4.91 12.78 26.24
CA LEU A 110 -3.71 13.56 25.95
C LEU A 110 -2.76 13.60 27.16
N ASP A 111 -3.27 13.65 28.37
CA ASP A 111 -2.48 13.60 29.61
C ASP A 111 -1.85 12.22 29.84
N ASP A 112 -2.55 11.13 29.48
CA ASP A 112 -2.02 9.77 29.52
C ASP A 112 -0.91 9.58 28.48
N LEU A 113 -1.08 10.14 27.27
CA LEU A 113 -0.03 10.12 26.26
C LEU A 113 1.20 10.95 26.68
N GLU A 114 0.98 12.13 27.28
CA GLU A 114 2.09 12.95 27.82
C GLU A 114 2.90 12.17 28.84
N PHE A 115 2.22 11.52 29.78
CA PHE A 115 2.84 10.65 30.76
C PHE A 115 3.64 9.50 30.09
N CYS A 116 3.09 8.86 29.07
CA CYS A 116 3.80 7.81 28.33
C CYS A 116 5.07 8.35 27.65
N VAL A 117 5.00 9.52 27.01
CA VAL A 117 6.14 10.16 26.36
C VAL A 117 7.25 10.44 27.38
N GLU A 118 6.92 11.00 28.55
CA GLU A 118 7.89 11.27 29.60
C GLU A 118 8.52 10.00 30.18
N GLU A 119 7.73 8.94 30.38
CA GLU A 119 8.22 7.66 30.89
C GLU A 119 9.11 6.92 29.88
N LEU A 120 8.82 7.02 28.57
CA LEU A 120 9.68 6.51 27.51
C LEU A 120 11.00 7.27 27.45
N GLU A 121 10.95 8.61 27.47
CA GLU A 121 12.13 9.48 27.50
C GLU A 121 13.07 9.19 28.66
N LYS A 122 12.54 9.09 29.89
CA LYS A 122 13.30 8.74 31.12
C LYS A 122 14.10 7.43 30.96
N ARG A 123 13.65 6.55 30.07
CA ARG A 123 14.30 5.26 29.77
C ARG A 123 15.14 5.25 28.49
N GLY A 124 15.29 6.41 27.83
CA GLY A 124 16.02 6.56 26.56
C GLY A 124 15.34 5.84 25.40
N MET A 125 14.01 5.81 25.41
CA MET A 125 13.16 5.19 24.40
C MET A 125 12.42 6.26 23.59
N GLU A 126 12.07 5.94 22.34
CA GLU A 126 11.37 6.85 21.43
C GLU A 126 9.84 6.73 21.56
N SER A 127 9.17 7.86 21.43
CA SER A 127 7.71 7.91 21.30
C SER A 127 7.31 8.17 19.86
N TRP A 128 6.31 7.44 19.40
CA TRP A 128 5.69 7.58 18.08
C TRP A 128 4.19 7.71 18.26
N LEU A 129 3.59 8.72 17.62
CA LEU A 129 2.14 8.91 17.67
C LEU A 129 1.44 8.00 16.67
N TYR A 130 0.17 7.76 16.90
CA TYR A 130 -0.75 7.14 15.99
C TYR A 130 -1.89 8.12 15.71
N ASP A 131 -2.29 8.28 14.44
CA ASP A 131 -3.15 9.39 14.04
C ASP A 131 -4.66 9.10 14.09
N GLU A 132 -5.06 7.93 14.61
CA GLU A 132 -6.46 7.51 14.61
C GLU A 132 -6.88 6.82 15.91
N ASP A 133 -8.17 6.71 16.16
CA ASP A 133 -8.74 5.88 17.23
C ASP A 133 -8.52 4.38 16.92
N ARG A 134 -8.81 4.02 15.69
CA ARG A 134 -8.52 2.72 15.07
C ARG A 134 -8.50 2.92 13.56
N TRP A 135 -7.78 2.04 12.87
CA TRP A 135 -7.64 2.12 11.42
C TRP A 135 -9.00 2.11 10.67
N PRO A 136 -9.07 2.60 9.43
CA PRO A 136 -8.00 3.32 8.73
C PRO A 136 -7.96 4.81 9.11
N SER A 137 -6.78 5.43 8.98
CA SER A 137 -6.54 6.84 9.26
C SER A 137 -7.42 7.77 8.47
N GLY A 138 -7.95 8.79 9.13
CA GLY A 138 -8.75 9.85 8.49
C GLY A 138 -10.00 10.28 9.25
N THR A 139 -10.53 9.46 10.15
CA THR A 139 -11.84 9.72 10.79
C THR A 139 -11.76 10.47 12.10
N CYS A 140 -10.61 10.40 12.78
CA CYS A 140 -10.44 10.90 14.15
C CYS A 140 -11.55 10.36 15.07
N GLY A 141 -11.63 9.02 15.19
CA GLY A 141 -12.69 8.37 15.97
C GLY A 141 -14.11 8.67 15.48
N GLY A 142 -14.28 9.00 14.19
CA GLY A 142 -15.55 9.35 13.57
C GLY A 142 -15.88 10.85 13.62
N THR A 143 -15.10 11.67 14.33
CA THR A 143 -15.38 13.10 14.52
C THR A 143 -15.44 13.85 13.18
N VAL A 144 -14.53 13.58 12.25
CA VAL A 144 -14.51 14.19 10.92
C VAL A 144 -15.76 13.83 10.11
N ALA A 145 -16.25 12.60 10.23
CA ALA A 145 -17.42 12.10 9.52
C ALA A 145 -18.77 12.55 10.13
N LYS A 146 -18.78 13.22 11.30
CA LYS A 146 -19.99 13.95 11.79
C LYS A 146 -20.46 14.95 10.74
N LYS A 147 -19.53 15.65 10.08
CA LYS A 147 -19.83 16.54 8.97
C LYS A 147 -20.13 15.73 7.70
N LYS A 148 -21.40 15.70 7.31
CA LYS A 148 -21.89 14.87 6.19
C LYS A 148 -21.12 15.05 4.88
N ALA A 149 -20.63 16.26 4.59
CA ALA A 149 -19.85 16.56 3.39
C ALA A 149 -18.51 15.78 3.34
N ASN A 150 -17.96 15.42 4.50
CA ASN A 150 -16.69 14.71 4.63
C ASN A 150 -16.83 13.19 4.46
N ARG A 151 -18.05 12.65 4.53
CA ARG A 151 -18.31 11.21 4.47
C ARG A 151 -17.93 10.65 3.10
N LEU A 152 -17.42 9.43 3.10
CA LEU A 152 -17.14 8.67 1.89
C LEU A 152 -18.40 8.56 1.01
N LYS A 153 -18.17 8.68 -0.29
CA LYS A 153 -19.21 8.63 -1.34
C LYS A 153 -18.78 7.70 -2.46
N SER A 154 -19.75 7.13 -3.14
CA SER A 154 -19.54 6.24 -4.27
C SER A 154 -20.52 6.55 -5.40
N ILE A 155 -20.11 6.36 -6.64
CA ILE A 155 -21.01 6.19 -7.76
C ILE A 155 -21.58 4.78 -7.69
N VAL A 156 -22.87 4.66 -7.90
CA VAL A 156 -23.60 3.40 -7.96
C VAL A 156 -24.12 3.24 -9.38
N CYS A 157 -23.98 2.03 -9.93
CA CYS A 157 -24.56 1.63 -11.20
C CYS A 157 -25.78 0.75 -10.94
N ASP A 158 -26.92 1.13 -11.46
CA ASP A 158 -28.16 0.38 -11.36
C ASP A 158 -28.67 0.03 -12.77
N ILE A 159 -29.04 -1.23 -12.97
CA ILE A 159 -29.49 -1.75 -14.27
C ILE A 159 -30.94 -2.19 -14.12
N SER A 160 -31.82 -1.70 -14.98
CA SER A 160 -33.22 -2.06 -14.98
C SER A 160 -33.75 -2.42 -16.38
N ASP A 161 -34.72 -3.35 -16.39
CA ASP A 161 -35.46 -3.76 -17.58
C ASP A 161 -36.62 -2.79 -17.88
N CYS A 162 -36.31 -1.52 -18.12
CA CYS A 162 -37.31 -0.52 -18.44
C CYS A 162 -37.64 -0.51 -19.95
N SER A 163 -38.04 -1.65 -20.50
CA SER A 163 -38.36 -1.76 -21.94
C SER A 163 -39.57 -0.92 -22.40
N ASP A 164 -40.34 -0.33 -21.46
CA ASP A 164 -41.52 0.47 -21.72
C ASP A 164 -41.56 1.83 -21.01
N GLY A 165 -40.46 2.26 -20.38
CA GLY A 165 -40.31 3.58 -19.77
C GLY A 165 -41.12 3.83 -18.48
N LYS A 166 -42.01 2.87 -18.13
CA LYS A 166 -43.07 3.12 -17.13
C LYS A 166 -42.66 3.02 -15.65
N ASN A 167 -41.48 2.45 -15.34
CA ASN A 167 -41.08 2.15 -13.96
C ASN A 167 -39.74 2.79 -13.52
N PHE A 168 -39.18 3.70 -14.31
CA PHE A 168 -37.94 4.36 -13.92
C PHE A 168 -38.20 5.49 -12.92
N VAL A 169 -37.68 5.35 -11.71
CA VAL A 169 -37.65 6.41 -10.70
C VAL A 169 -36.28 7.04 -10.64
N LYS A 170 -36.20 8.30 -11.02
CA LYS A 170 -34.93 9.05 -11.01
C LYS A 170 -34.39 9.19 -9.59
N PRO A 171 -33.17 8.66 -9.28
CA PRO A 171 -32.59 8.75 -7.96
C PRO A 171 -32.31 10.21 -7.53
N LYS A 172 -32.38 10.49 -6.22
CA LYS A 172 -32.17 11.83 -5.65
C LYS A 172 -30.82 12.48 -6.04
N ARG A 173 -29.79 11.63 -6.25
CA ARG A 173 -28.41 12.09 -6.54
C ARG A 173 -27.97 11.59 -7.92
N PHE A 174 -28.84 11.75 -8.87
CA PHE A 174 -28.68 11.35 -10.25
C PHE A 174 -27.46 11.97 -10.91
N ILE A 175 -26.73 11.16 -11.69
CA ILE A 175 -25.57 11.57 -12.51
C ILE A 175 -25.92 11.47 -13.99
N ALA A 176 -26.31 10.27 -14.46
CA ALA A 176 -26.60 10.01 -15.87
C ALA A 176 -27.48 8.77 -16.04
N LEU A 177 -28.20 8.73 -17.16
CA LEU A 177 -28.99 7.57 -17.62
C LEU A 177 -28.52 7.22 -19.04
N PHE A 178 -28.41 5.92 -19.30
CA PHE A 178 -28.02 5.40 -20.60
C PHE A 178 -29.00 4.34 -21.10
N SER A 179 -29.27 4.36 -22.40
CA SER A 179 -29.80 3.25 -23.14
C SER A 179 -28.63 2.37 -23.57
N VAL A 180 -28.63 1.10 -23.21
CA VAL A 180 -27.48 0.20 -23.33
C VAL A 180 -27.87 -1.11 -23.96
N LEU A 181 -27.17 -1.46 -25.04
CA LEU A 181 -27.27 -2.76 -25.67
C LEU A 181 -26.18 -3.68 -25.12
N PHE A 182 -26.58 -4.82 -24.59
CA PHE A 182 -25.71 -5.88 -24.15
C PHE A 182 -25.81 -7.11 -25.07
N ASP A 183 -24.69 -7.81 -25.24
CA ASP A 183 -24.58 -9.17 -25.76
C ASP A 183 -23.96 -10.03 -24.65
N GLY A 184 -24.80 -10.77 -23.92
CA GLY A 184 -24.41 -11.42 -22.67
C GLY A 184 -23.97 -10.38 -21.62
N ASP A 185 -22.73 -10.44 -21.18
CA ASP A 185 -22.11 -9.51 -20.23
C ASP A 185 -21.34 -8.35 -20.91
N ARG A 186 -21.31 -8.33 -22.26
CA ARG A 186 -20.55 -7.37 -23.05
C ARG A 186 -21.38 -6.16 -23.41
N LEU A 187 -20.80 -5.00 -23.24
CA LEU A 187 -21.35 -3.71 -23.66
C LEU A 187 -21.09 -3.54 -25.18
N VAL A 188 -22.13 -3.66 -25.98
CA VAL A 188 -22.04 -3.51 -27.46
C VAL A 188 -22.10 -2.04 -27.85
N SER A 189 -23.13 -1.33 -27.39
CA SER A 189 -23.33 0.10 -27.61
C SER A 189 -24.07 0.73 -26.45
N TYR A 190 -23.90 2.05 -26.31
CA TYR A 190 -24.65 2.82 -25.34
C TYR A 190 -24.85 4.24 -25.83
N LYS A 191 -25.94 4.85 -25.37
CA LYS A 191 -26.26 6.25 -25.63
C LYS A 191 -26.77 6.89 -24.35
N ARG A 192 -26.21 8.02 -23.98
CA ARG A 192 -26.75 8.83 -22.89
C ARG A 192 -28.12 9.38 -23.28
N VAL A 193 -29.10 9.29 -22.37
CA VAL A 193 -30.47 9.75 -22.57
C VAL A 193 -30.89 10.66 -21.40
N ASN A 194 -31.88 11.51 -21.63
CA ASN A 194 -32.36 12.46 -20.64
C ASN A 194 -33.56 11.93 -19.84
N SER A 195 -34.28 10.99 -20.41
CA SER A 195 -35.45 10.38 -19.79
C SER A 195 -35.59 8.89 -20.12
N ALA A 196 -36.43 8.17 -19.41
CA ALA A 196 -36.64 6.76 -19.62
C ALA A 196 -37.38 6.44 -20.93
N GLU A 197 -38.17 7.40 -21.42
CA GLU A 197 -38.90 7.26 -22.69
C GLU A 197 -37.96 7.20 -23.90
N GLU A 198 -36.70 7.68 -23.74
CA GLU A 198 -35.68 7.63 -24.78
C GLU A 198 -34.92 6.28 -24.82
N ILE A 199 -35.21 5.35 -23.89
CA ILE A 199 -34.62 4.00 -23.88
C ILE A 199 -35.10 3.23 -25.12
N VAL A 200 -34.14 2.73 -25.89
CA VAL A 200 -34.44 1.99 -27.11
C VAL A 200 -35.07 0.63 -26.76
N LYS A 201 -36.10 0.23 -27.49
CA LYS A 201 -36.77 -1.05 -27.26
C LYS A 201 -35.76 -2.21 -27.40
N GLY A 202 -35.65 -3.04 -26.37
CA GLY A 202 -34.71 -4.18 -26.30
C GLY A 202 -33.37 -3.84 -25.65
N GLU A 203 -33.10 -2.58 -25.34
CA GLU A 203 -31.95 -2.14 -24.55
C GLU A 203 -32.29 -2.05 -23.06
N LYS A 204 -31.27 -2.04 -22.22
CA LYS A 204 -31.37 -1.85 -20.76
C LYS A 204 -31.23 -0.38 -20.41
N ALA A 205 -31.95 0.04 -19.37
CA ALA A 205 -31.70 1.31 -18.71
C ALA A 205 -30.56 1.14 -17.70
N VAL A 206 -29.45 1.86 -17.89
CA VAL A 206 -28.34 1.87 -16.95
C VAL A 206 -28.25 3.26 -16.33
N CYS A 207 -28.54 3.34 -15.03
CA CYS A 207 -28.61 4.57 -14.26
C CYS A 207 -27.42 4.70 -13.33
N PHE A 208 -26.79 5.86 -13.37
CA PHE A 208 -25.71 6.23 -12.45
C PHE A 208 -26.18 7.32 -11.50
N TYR A 209 -25.93 7.11 -10.23
CA TYR A 209 -26.14 8.08 -9.16
C TYR A 209 -25.05 7.95 -8.11
N TRP A 210 -24.94 8.91 -7.21
CA TRP A 210 -23.99 8.76 -6.11
C TRP A 210 -24.70 8.60 -4.76
N ALA A 211 -24.04 7.86 -3.86
CA ALA A 211 -24.54 7.59 -2.52
C ALA A 211 -23.45 7.78 -1.48
N TYR A 212 -23.84 8.08 -0.24
CA TYR A 212 -22.94 8.01 0.90
C TYR A 212 -22.72 6.55 1.29
N MET A 213 -21.53 6.26 1.83
CA MET A 213 -21.30 5.05 2.60
C MET A 213 -22.31 4.96 3.76
N LEU A 214 -22.78 3.76 4.07
CA LEU A 214 -23.65 3.54 5.22
C LEU A 214 -22.82 3.63 6.52
N PRO A 215 -23.39 4.16 7.59
CA PRO A 215 -22.77 4.15 8.91
C PRO A 215 -22.49 2.73 9.40
N SER A 216 -21.43 2.57 10.17
CA SER A 216 -21.03 1.29 10.76
C SER A 216 -20.47 1.52 12.16
N ASP A 217 -20.66 0.54 13.05
CA ASP A 217 -20.10 0.56 14.40
C ASP A 217 -18.56 0.58 14.39
N PHE A 218 -17.95 0.05 13.33
CA PHE A 218 -16.52 0.12 13.13
C PHE A 218 -16.00 1.57 13.06
N TYR A 219 -16.80 2.48 12.49
CA TYR A 219 -16.51 3.92 12.46
C TYR A 219 -17.28 4.70 13.54
N ASN A 220 -17.50 4.10 14.70
CA ASN A 220 -18.23 4.72 15.83
C ASN A 220 -19.60 5.29 15.44
N GLY A 221 -20.37 4.55 14.62
CA GLY A 221 -21.68 4.96 14.12
C GLY A 221 -21.66 5.94 12.95
N TYR A 222 -20.49 6.20 12.37
CA TYR A 222 -20.29 7.06 11.21
C TYR A 222 -19.81 6.26 9.99
N THR A 223 -19.08 6.90 9.11
CA THR A 223 -18.49 6.30 7.89
C THR A 223 -17.00 6.61 7.82
N TYR A 224 -16.29 5.94 6.94
CA TYR A 224 -14.99 6.44 6.52
C TYR A 224 -15.11 7.81 5.84
N ILE A 225 -14.02 8.55 5.74
CA ILE A 225 -13.99 9.86 5.09
C ILE A 225 -13.72 9.77 3.60
N ASP A 226 -14.06 10.83 2.90
CA ASP A 226 -13.69 11.07 1.51
C ASP A 226 -12.25 11.60 1.44
N THR A 227 -11.27 10.70 1.37
CA THR A 227 -9.84 11.03 1.29
C THR A 227 -9.46 11.81 0.02
N LEU A 228 -10.32 11.76 -1.01
CA LEU A 228 -10.18 12.56 -2.23
C LEU A 228 -10.68 14.00 -2.05
N ASN A 229 -11.27 14.33 -0.90
CA ASN A 229 -11.83 15.64 -0.59
C ASN A 229 -10.89 16.45 0.31
N LYS A 230 -10.21 17.43 -0.26
CA LYS A 230 -9.29 18.31 0.47
C LYS A 230 -9.87 18.89 1.77
N ASN A 231 -11.19 19.18 1.82
CA ASN A 231 -11.80 19.73 3.03
C ASN A 231 -11.97 18.67 4.13
N ALA A 232 -12.25 17.42 3.78
CA ALA A 232 -12.31 16.32 4.75
C ALA A 232 -10.92 16.08 5.36
N VAL A 233 -9.88 16.09 4.54
CA VAL A 233 -8.49 15.95 5.00
C VAL A 233 -8.05 17.12 5.89
N LYS A 234 -8.43 18.36 5.52
CA LYS A 234 -8.18 19.52 6.39
C LYS A 234 -8.89 19.41 7.74
N ASP A 235 -10.13 18.93 7.76
CA ASP A 235 -10.86 18.70 9.00
C ASP A 235 -10.20 17.58 9.83
N PHE A 236 -9.64 16.53 9.19
CA PHE A 236 -8.86 15.49 9.85
C PHE A 236 -7.59 16.04 10.50
N LEU A 237 -6.73 16.72 9.74
CA LEU A 237 -5.53 17.37 10.26
C LEU A 237 -5.84 18.28 11.45
N LYS A 238 -6.93 19.03 11.37
CA LYS A 238 -7.37 19.90 12.47
C LYS A 238 -7.80 19.13 13.72
N SER A 239 -8.48 17.98 13.53
CA SER A 239 -9.05 17.21 14.65
C SER A 239 -8.03 16.28 15.33
N THR A 240 -6.93 15.95 14.63
CA THR A 240 -5.88 15.04 15.12
C THR A 240 -4.54 15.77 15.25
N ASN A 241 -3.91 16.12 14.14
CA ASN A 241 -2.54 16.62 14.09
C ASN A 241 -2.39 17.97 14.82
N GLU A 242 -3.32 18.92 14.62
CA GLU A 242 -3.27 20.21 15.32
C GLU A 242 -3.52 20.05 16.83
N VAL A 243 -4.36 19.10 17.25
CA VAL A 243 -4.58 18.80 18.68
C VAL A 243 -3.31 18.23 19.29
N TYR A 244 -2.64 17.29 18.63
CA TYR A 244 -1.34 16.79 19.08
C TYR A 244 -0.29 17.90 19.12
N LYS A 245 -0.27 18.80 18.14
CA LYS A 245 0.64 19.93 18.12
C LYS A 245 0.40 20.90 19.27
N GLU A 246 -0.86 21.20 19.59
CA GLU A 246 -1.22 22.07 20.72
C GLU A 246 -0.71 21.50 22.04
N LYS A 247 -0.82 20.18 22.23
CA LYS A 247 -0.37 19.50 23.46
C LYS A 247 1.14 19.22 23.47
N PHE A 248 1.72 18.76 22.35
CA PHE A 248 3.06 18.17 22.31
C PHE A 248 4.06 18.88 21.38
N GLY A 249 3.70 20.01 20.78
CA GLY A 249 4.51 20.63 19.72
C GLY A 249 5.97 20.89 20.08
N GLU A 250 6.26 21.19 21.34
CA GLU A 250 7.64 21.40 21.82
C GLU A 250 8.47 20.11 21.89
N LYS A 251 7.81 18.94 21.95
CA LYS A 251 8.42 17.60 21.99
C LYS A 251 8.60 16.99 20.58
N PHE A 252 8.04 17.63 19.54
CA PHE A 252 8.14 17.14 18.17
C PHE A 252 9.57 17.17 17.62
N GLY A 253 9.97 16.08 16.95
CA GLY A 253 11.32 15.88 16.46
C GLY A 253 12.37 15.57 17.54
N LYS A 254 11.98 15.57 18.80
CA LYS A 254 12.82 15.28 19.98
C LYS A 254 12.39 13.95 20.59
N GLU A 255 11.54 14.02 21.61
CA GLU A 255 10.99 12.85 22.31
C GLU A 255 9.97 12.11 21.43
N ILE A 256 9.15 12.84 20.68
CA ILE A 256 8.19 12.32 19.70
C ILE A 256 8.80 12.40 18.30
N LYS A 257 9.16 11.25 17.75
CA LYS A 257 9.90 11.16 16.49
C LYS A 257 9.01 11.32 15.27
N GLY A 258 7.81 10.76 15.31
CA GLY A 258 6.96 10.74 14.14
C GLY A 258 5.54 10.29 14.46
N ILE A 259 4.79 10.06 13.38
CA ILE A 259 3.39 9.68 13.42
C ILE A 259 3.11 8.59 12.40
N PHE A 260 2.30 7.62 12.79
CA PHE A 260 1.91 6.48 11.98
C PHE A 260 0.56 6.74 11.30
N GLN A 261 0.52 6.53 9.99
CA GLN A 261 -0.69 6.47 9.17
C GLN A 261 -1.02 5.01 8.87
N ASP A 262 -2.26 4.62 9.16
CA ASP A 262 -2.73 3.26 9.04
C ASP A 262 -3.78 3.12 7.93
N GLU A 263 -3.54 2.21 7.00
CA GLU A 263 -4.47 1.76 5.96
C GLU A 263 -5.23 2.87 5.21
N VAL A 264 -4.62 4.01 4.96
CA VAL A 264 -5.25 5.07 4.16
C VAL A 264 -5.68 4.51 2.82
N ASN A 265 -6.92 4.74 2.43
CA ASN A 265 -7.47 4.25 1.18
C ASN A 265 -8.49 5.24 0.60
N ARG A 266 -8.93 5.00 -0.62
CA ARG A 266 -9.94 5.83 -1.31
C ARG A 266 -11.34 5.23 -1.32
N GLY A 267 -11.57 4.11 -0.59
CA GLY A 267 -12.84 3.40 -0.61
C GLY A 267 -13.24 2.88 -2.00
N PRO A 268 -14.46 2.40 -2.17
CA PRO A 268 -15.52 2.20 -1.19
C PRO A 268 -15.60 0.80 -0.58
N LEU A 269 -14.63 -0.09 -0.85
CA LEU A 269 -14.78 -1.53 -0.57
C LEU A 269 -14.60 -1.90 0.90
N PHE A 270 -13.91 -1.08 1.69
CA PHE A 270 -13.65 -1.40 3.08
C PHE A 270 -14.73 -0.82 3.99
N ASN A 271 -15.49 -1.68 4.66
CA ASN A 271 -16.47 -1.33 5.68
C ASN A 271 -16.18 -2.07 7.00
N GLY A 272 -14.97 -1.89 7.51
CA GLY A 272 -14.45 -2.68 8.62
C GLY A 272 -14.26 -4.15 8.19
N PHE A 273 -14.06 -5.05 9.13
CA PHE A 273 -13.88 -6.48 8.86
C PHE A 273 -15.10 -7.19 8.23
N VAL A 274 -16.20 -6.52 8.10
CA VAL A 274 -17.30 -7.01 7.28
C VAL A 274 -16.95 -6.64 5.85
N LEU A 275 -16.47 -7.63 5.11
CA LEU A 275 -16.47 -7.58 3.65
C LEU A 275 -17.84 -7.05 3.25
N GLY A 276 -17.84 -5.84 2.74
CA GLY A 276 -19.06 -5.09 2.59
C GLY A 276 -20.04 -5.89 1.77
N ASP A 277 -21.30 -5.59 1.99
CA ASP A 277 -22.40 -5.99 1.18
C ASP A 277 -21.93 -6.25 -0.26
N LYS A 278 -22.32 -7.37 -0.89
CA LYS A 278 -21.99 -7.70 -2.31
C LYS A 278 -22.26 -6.52 -3.26
N ASP A 279 -23.07 -5.56 -2.84
CA ASP A 279 -23.28 -4.29 -3.53
C ASP A 279 -22.09 -3.31 -3.47
N CYS A 280 -21.10 -3.51 -2.62
CA CYS A 280 -19.87 -2.71 -2.65
C CYS A 280 -19.09 -2.89 -3.96
N LEU A 281 -19.14 -4.08 -4.54
CA LEU A 281 -18.51 -4.41 -5.82
C LEU A 281 -19.10 -3.62 -7.00
N LYS A 282 -20.31 -3.06 -6.86
CA LYS A 282 -20.98 -2.21 -7.86
C LYS A 282 -20.70 -0.72 -7.66
N LYS A 283 -19.81 -0.35 -6.75
CA LYS A 283 -19.53 1.02 -6.37
C LYS A 283 -18.13 1.42 -6.77
N VAL A 284 -17.96 2.64 -7.25
CA VAL A 284 -16.65 3.24 -7.50
C VAL A 284 -16.49 4.50 -6.66
N PRO A 285 -15.25 4.87 -6.30
CA PRO A 285 -15.01 6.09 -5.52
C PRO A 285 -15.62 7.32 -6.17
N TYR A 286 -16.18 8.21 -5.36
CA TYR A 286 -16.73 9.48 -5.81
C TYR A 286 -16.40 10.61 -4.83
N THR A 287 -16.02 11.74 -5.38
CA THR A 287 -15.94 13.01 -4.66
C THR A 287 -16.58 14.13 -5.48
N TYR A 288 -16.98 15.23 -4.84
CA TYR A 288 -17.74 16.30 -5.51
C TYR A 288 -17.03 16.89 -6.75
N ARG A 289 -15.69 16.96 -6.74
CA ARG A 289 -14.91 17.52 -7.84
C ARG A 289 -14.42 16.49 -8.86
N LEU A 290 -14.77 15.22 -8.73
CA LEU A 290 -14.26 14.13 -9.57
C LEU A 290 -14.40 14.43 -11.07
N PHE A 291 -15.59 14.77 -11.54
CA PHE A 291 -15.85 14.98 -12.97
C PHE A 291 -15.13 16.21 -13.52
N GLU A 292 -14.99 17.26 -12.71
CA GLU A 292 -14.26 18.48 -13.07
C GLU A 292 -12.76 18.19 -13.23
N GLU A 293 -12.15 17.56 -12.22
CA GLU A 293 -10.72 17.22 -12.23
C GLU A 293 -10.41 16.19 -13.33
N PHE A 294 -11.29 15.19 -13.52
CA PHE A 294 -11.13 14.21 -14.60
C PHE A 294 -11.10 14.91 -15.97
N LYS A 295 -12.08 15.75 -16.26
CA LYS A 295 -12.13 16.50 -17.53
C LYS A 295 -10.92 17.40 -17.72
N LYS A 296 -10.46 18.05 -16.65
CA LYS A 296 -9.27 18.90 -16.66
C LYS A 296 -8.01 18.11 -17.03
N ILE A 297 -7.85 16.89 -16.46
CA ILE A 297 -6.65 16.06 -16.65
C ILE A 297 -6.72 15.28 -17.97
N LYS A 298 -7.83 14.60 -18.23
CA LYS A 298 -7.98 13.64 -19.35
C LYS A 298 -8.58 14.24 -20.62
N LYS A 299 -9.06 15.49 -20.57
CA LYS A 299 -9.59 16.28 -21.71
C LYS A 299 -10.88 15.74 -22.33
N TYR A 300 -11.58 14.79 -21.65
CA TYR A 300 -12.92 14.35 -22.03
C TYR A 300 -13.83 14.24 -20.81
N ASP A 301 -15.15 14.15 -21.04
CA ASP A 301 -16.13 14.09 -19.94
C ASP A 301 -16.42 12.63 -19.54
N LEU A 302 -16.01 12.26 -18.33
CA LEU A 302 -16.26 10.91 -17.78
C LEU A 302 -17.76 10.59 -17.73
N LYS A 303 -18.64 11.58 -17.54
CA LYS A 303 -20.08 11.35 -17.47
C LYS A 303 -20.65 10.72 -18.75
N GLU A 304 -20.02 10.98 -19.90
CA GLU A 304 -20.45 10.42 -21.18
C GLU A 304 -19.99 8.95 -21.36
N ARG A 305 -19.05 8.50 -20.55
CA ARG A 305 -18.40 7.18 -20.69
C ARG A 305 -18.50 6.31 -19.44
N LEU A 306 -19.36 6.64 -18.47
CA LEU A 306 -19.54 5.87 -17.23
C LEU A 306 -19.80 4.36 -17.44
N PRO A 307 -20.57 3.90 -18.48
CA PRO A 307 -20.75 2.47 -18.69
C PRO A 307 -19.45 1.69 -18.87
N GLU A 308 -18.40 2.31 -19.44
CA GLU A 308 -17.11 1.64 -19.68
C GLU A 308 -16.28 1.39 -18.42
N LEU A 309 -16.67 1.97 -17.28
CA LEU A 309 -16.07 1.64 -15.97
C LEU A 309 -16.57 0.28 -15.44
N TYR A 310 -17.76 -0.14 -15.87
CA TYR A 310 -18.45 -1.29 -15.31
C TYR A 310 -18.52 -2.48 -16.26
N PHE A 311 -18.48 -2.22 -17.58
CA PHE A 311 -18.73 -3.24 -18.58
C PHE A 311 -17.62 -3.28 -19.63
N ARG A 312 -17.39 -4.48 -20.18
CA ARG A 312 -16.44 -4.69 -21.30
C ARG A 312 -17.04 -4.12 -22.57
N TYR A 313 -16.44 -3.07 -23.08
CA TYR A 313 -16.92 -2.42 -24.30
C TYR A 313 -16.38 -3.12 -25.55
N ARG A 314 -17.30 -3.56 -26.41
CA ARG A 314 -16.99 -4.26 -27.67
C ARG A 314 -16.06 -5.46 -27.53
N GLY A 315 -16.12 -6.14 -26.38
CA GLY A 315 -15.30 -7.33 -26.12
C GLY A 315 -13.83 -7.06 -25.75
N GLU A 316 -13.39 -5.79 -25.66
CA GLU A 316 -12.05 -5.45 -25.20
C GLU A 316 -11.94 -5.63 -23.67
N ASN A 317 -10.93 -6.38 -23.25
CA ASN A 317 -10.68 -6.58 -21.82
C ASN A 317 -10.07 -5.33 -21.16
N PHE A 318 -9.26 -4.58 -21.88
CA PHE A 318 -8.65 -3.35 -21.41
C PHE A 318 -9.56 -2.14 -21.65
N SER A 319 -9.78 -1.33 -20.63
CA SER A 319 -10.58 -0.09 -20.70
C SER A 319 -9.70 1.13 -20.49
N LYS A 320 -9.60 1.98 -21.52
CA LYS A 320 -8.96 3.29 -21.42
C LYS A 320 -9.64 4.16 -20.35
N VAL A 321 -10.95 4.04 -20.20
CA VAL A 321 -11.71 4.84 -19.21
C VAL A 321 -11.39 4.39 -17.79
N ALA A 322 -11.26 3.09 -17.54
CA ALA A 322 -10.85 2.56 -16.24
C ALA A 322 -9.41 2.98 -15.90
N TYR A 323 -8.48 2.86 -16.86
CA TYR A 323 -7.10 3.33 -16.73
C TYR A 323 -7.03 4.80 -16.33
N ASP A 324 -7.72 5.68 -17.08
CA ASP A 324 -7.74 7.12 -16.83
C ASP A 324 -8.42 7.46 -15.50
N PHE A 325 -9.46 6.69 -15.12
CA PHE A 325 -10.18 6.89 -13.88
C PHE A 325 -9.29 6.64 -12.66
N VAL A 326 -8.55 5.52 -12.66
CA VAL A 326 -7.63 5.17 -11.57
C VAL A 326 -6.49 6.19 -11.47
N ASP A 327 -5.89 6.60 -12.59
CA ASP A 327 -4.86 7.65 -12.60
C ASP A 327 -5.36 8.97 -12.00
N VAL A 328 -6.56 9.40 -12.36
CA VAL A 328 -7.14 10.63 -11.80
C VAL A 328 -7.40 10.51 -10.30
N LEU A 329 -7.96 9.38 -9.85
CA LEU A 329 -8.18 9.15 -8.42
C LEU A 329 -6.87 9.11 -7.63
N MET A 330 -5.82 8.47 -8.18
CA MET A 330 -4.50 8.44 -7.55
C MET A 330 -3.93 9.85 -7.40
N ARG A 331 -3.95 10.65 -8.47
CA ARG A 331 -3.51 12.06 -8.42
C ARG A 331 -4.30 12.89 -7.41
N MET A 332 -5.63 12.66 -7.31
CA MET A 332 -6.46 13.35 -6.33
C MET A 332 -6.13 12.94 -4.89
N LEU A 333 -5.87 11.66 -4.64
CA LEU A 333 -5.46 11.16 -3.33
C LEU A 333 -4.13 11.79 -2.90
N LEU A 334 -3.12 11.75 -3.77
CA LEU A 334 -1.81 12.36 -3.51
C LEU A 334 -1.95 13.86 -3.22
N ALA A 335 -2.65 14.59 -4.07
CA ALA A 335 -2.78 16.05 -3.95
C ALA A 335 -3.63 16.50 -2.75
N ASN A 336 -4.62 15.72 -2.34
CA ASN A 336 -5.60 16.13 -1.34
C ASN A 336 -5.35 15.53 0.05
N PHE A 337 -4.72 14.36 0.13
CA PHE A 337 -4.40 13.69 1.40
C PHE A 337 -2.88 13.63 1.65
N THR A 338 -2.15 12.90 0.82
CA THR A 338 -0.77 12.49 1.10
C THR A 338 0.18 13.68 1.20
N VAL A 339 0.19 14.55 0.17
CA VAL A 339 1.07 15.72 0.13
C VAL A 339 0.75 16.73 1.24
N PRO A 340 -0.51 17.13 1.50
CA PRO A 340 -0.82 18.03 2.60
C PRO A 340 -0.45 17.47 3.98
N TYR A 341 -0.65 16.17 4.20
CA TYR A 341 -0.30 15.51 5.45
C TYR A 341 1.21 15.48 5.66
N GLY A 342 1.97 14.98 4.70
CA GLY A 342 3.43 14.93 4.77
C GLY A 342 4.06 16.33 4.92
N LYS A 343 3.50 17.33 4.22
CA LYS A 343 3.92 18.72 4.37
C LYS A 343 3.71 19.22 5.80
N TRP A 344 2.54 18.97 6.38
CA TRP A 344 2.25 19.36 7.77
C TRP A 344 3.24 18.71 8.75
N CYS A 345 3.49 17.41 8.62
CA CYS A 345 4.44 16.70 9.47
C CYS A 345 5.86 17.26 9.34
N LYS A 346 6.33 17.47 8.12
CA LYS A 346 7.64 18.06 7.85
C LYS A 346 7.80 19.46 8.45
N GLU A 347 6.79 20.32 8.33
CA GLU A 347 6.79 21.68 8.91
C GLU A 347 6.79 21.67 10.44
N ASN A 348 6.40 20.57 11.07
CA ASN A 348 6.37 20.38 12.50
C ASN A 348 7.46 19.42 13.04
N GLY A 349 8.41 19.00 12.18
CA GLY A 349 9.54 18.16 12.59
C GLY A 349 9.18 16.69 12.88
N LEU A 350 8.03 16.21 12.41
CA LEU A 350 7.60 14.82 12.55
C LEU A 350 7.91 13.99 11.32
N ILE A 351 8.34 12.75 11.53
CA ILE A 351 8.50 11.72 10.51
C ILE A 351 7.14 11.09 10.22
N VAL A 352 6.78 10.95 8.93
CA VAL A 352 5.61 10.18 8.50
C VAL A 352 6.02 8.75 8.19
N THR A 353 5.37 7.80 8.84
CA THR A 353 5.50 6.38 8.55
C THR A 353 4.13 5.70 8.55
N GLY A 354 4.08 4.40 8.30
CA GLY A 354 2.86 3.60 8.22
C GLY A 354 2.75 2.88 6.88
N HIS A 355 1.57 2.49 6.52
CA HIS A 355 1.30 1.72 5.30
C HIS A 355 -0.05 2.08 4.68
N VAL A 356 -0.36 1.44 3.56
CA VAL A 356 -1.63 1.60 2.85
C VAL A 356 -2.43 0.29 2.90
N LEU A 357 -3.70 0.35 2.52
CA LEU A 357 -4.58 -0.82 2.58
C LEU A 357 -4.31 -1.78 1.41
N HIS A 358 -4.00 -3.03 1.71
CA HIS A 358 -3.88 -4.16 0.77
C HIS A 358 -2.84 -3.95 -0.34
N GLU A 359 -1.57 -4.20 -0.03
CA GLU A 359 -0.45 -4.10 -0.97
C GLU A 359 -0.19 -5.37 -1.78
N ASP A 360 -0.77 -6.50 -1.39
CA ASP A 360 -0.38 -7.87 -1.74
C ASP A 360 -0.75 -8.33 -3.16
N ALA A 361 -1.67 -7.64 -3.84
CA ALA A 361 -2.11 -7.97 -5.19
C ALA A 361 -2.33 -6.71 -6.03
N LEU A 362 -2.08 -6.81 -7.34
CA LEU A 362 -2.31 -5.69 -8.28
C LEU A 362 -3.76 -5.22 -8.28
N SER A 363 -4.71 -6.16 -8.13
CA SER A 363 -6.14 -5.88 -8.03
C SER A 363 -6.48 -5.09 -6.76
N CYS A 364 -5.88 -5.46 -5.65
CA CYS A 364 -6.05 -4.79 -4.36
C CYS A 364 -5.45 -3.38 -4.40
N GLN A 365 -4.19 -3.27 -4.84
CA GLN A 365 -3.53 -1.97 -5.05
C GLN A 365 -4.36 -1.05 -5.94
N THR A 366 -4.82 -1.56 -7.10
CA THR A 366 -5.65 -0.82 -8.05
C THR A 366 -6.93 -0.31 -7.41
N THR A 367 -7.60 -1.14 -6.63
CA THR A 367 -8.91 -0.81 -6.03
C THR A 367 -8.77 0.18 -4.88
N MET A 368 -7.82 -0.04 -3.99
CA MET A 368 -7.67 0.74 -2.76
C MET A 368 -6.88 2.03 -2.96
N MET A 369 -5.84 1.99 -3.78
CA MET A 369 -4.88 3.09 -3.94
C MET A 369 -4.74 3.57 -5.38
N GLY A 370 -4.51 2.68 -6.31
CA GLY A 370 -3.98 2.90 -7.64
C GLY A 370 -2.56 2.38 -7.73
N SER A 371 -1.59 3.06 -7.11
CA SER A 371 -0.22 2.60 -6.94
C SER A 371 0.25 2.86 -5.51
N VAL A 372 0.70 1.82 -4.82
CA VAL A 372 1.29 1.93 -3.48
C VAL A 372 2.63 2.65 -3.54
N MET A 373 3.45 2.41 -4.57
CA MET A 373 4.75 3.04 -4.74
C MET A 373 4.66 4.56 -4.87
N GLN A 374 3.66 5.08 -5.61
CA GLN A 374 3.44 6.53 -5.71
C GLN A 374 3.04 7.14 -4.36
N TYR A 375 2.36 6.40 -3.50
CA TYR A 375 2.04 6.86 -2.14
C TYR A 375 3.29 6.86 -1.25
N TYR A 376 4.08 5.79 -1.25
CA TYR A 376 5.31 5.64 -0.47
C TYR A 376 6.34 6.74 -0.75
N ARG A 377 6.36 7.27 -1.96
CA ARG A 377 7.22 8.41 -2.36
C ARG A 377 7.13 9.59 -1.39
N TYR A 378 5.97 9.80 -0.79
CA TYR A 378 5.68 10.95 0.10
C TYR A 378 5.74 10.61 1.59
N MET A 379 6.02 9.37 1.95
CA MET A 379 6.35 8.99 3.33
C MET A 379 7.84 9.20 3.59
N ASP A 380 8.22 9.57 4.83
CA ASP A 380 9.63 9.65 5.24
C ASP A 380 10.20 8.25 5.44
N TYR A 381 9.44 7.36 6.08
CA TYR A 381 9.71 5.93 6.17
C TYR A 381 8.52 5.18 5.56
N PRO A 382 8.62 4.77 4.28
CA PRO A 382 7.57 3.96 3.67
C PRO A 382 7.44 2.64 4.41
N GLY A 383 6.22 2.12 4.51
CA GLY A 383 5.98 0.90 5.24
C GLY A 383 4.93 0.01 4.60
N ILE A 384 4.87 -1.20 5.13
CA ILE A 384 3.96 -2.26 4.70
C ILE A 384 3.24 -2.88 5.89
N ASP A 385 2.09 -3.51 5.62
CA ASP A 385 1.42 -4.42 6.53
C ASP A 385 1.57 -5.86 6.01
N ASN A 386 2.41 -6.64 6.68
CA ASN A 386 2.60 -8.04 6.33
C ASN A 386 2.47 -8.95 7.56
N LEU A 387 1.23 -9.12 8.00
CA LEU A 387 0.89 -9.95 9.14
C LEU A 387 0.84 -11.43 8.78
N GLY A 388 1.02 -12.28 9.81
CA GLY A 388 0.95 -13.74 9.70
C GLY A 388 2.31 -14.40 9.49
N SER A 389 2.67 -15.31 10.41
CA SER A 389 3.96 -16.04 10.42
C SER A 389 4.10 -16.98 9.23
N CYS A 390 3.75 -16.91 8.16
CA CYS A 390 3.92 -17.73 6.93
C CYS A 390 3.35 -17.01 5.71
N ASN A 391 3.17 -15.70 5.82
CA ASN A 391 2.69 -14.87 4.72
C ASN A 391 3.87 -14.36 3.90
N TYR A 392 4.39 -15.17 2.99
CA TYR A 392 5.58 -14.85 2.18
C TYR A 392 5.22 -14.06 0.92
N CYS A 393 4.74 -12.82 1.10
CA CYS A 393 4.53 -11.87 0.00
C CYS A 393 5.81 -11.08 -0.26
N TYR A 394 6.83 -11.70 -0.82
CA TYR A 394 8.18 -11.12 -0.99
C TYR A 394 8.19 -9.83 -1.83
N GLU A 395 7.27 -9.67 -2.76
CA GLU A 395 7.13 -8.48 -3.60
C GLU A 395 6.71 -7.25 -2.81
N VAL A 396 5.92 -7.39 -1.76
CA VAL A 396 5.37 -6.27 -0.98
C VAL A 396 6.47 -5.44 -0.30
N PRO A 397 7.37 -6.01 0.53
CA PRO A 397 8.48 -5.24 1.10
C PRO A 397 9.40 -4.67 0.02
N LYS A 398 9.57 -5.39 -1.12
CA LYS A 398 10.39 -4.87 -2.23
C LYS A 398 9.81 -3.63 -2.88
N LEU A 399 8.49 -3.47 -2.96
CA LEU A 399 7.86 -2.23 -3.46
C LEU A 399 8.26 -1.02 -2.58
N ALA A 400 8.14 -1.16 -1.26
CA ALA A 400 8.50 -0.10 -0.31
C ALA A 400 10.02 0.16 -0.29
N ALA A 401 10.84 -0.90 -0.25
CA ALA A 401 12.30 -0.82 -0.26
C ALA A 401 12.83 -0.19 -1.56
N SER A 402 12.23 -0.50 -2.72
CA SER A 402 12.59 0.12 -3.99
C SER A 402 12.38 1.64 -3.95
N VAL A 403 11.22 2.10 -3.45
CA VAL A 403 10.95 3.53 -3.29
C VAL A 403 11.92 4.16 -2.29
N ALA A 404 12.22 3.48 -1.18
CA ALA A 404 13.18 3.98 -0.20
C ALA A 404 14.56 4.22 -0.82
N LYS A 405 15.09 3.26 -1.57
CA LYS A 405 16.38 3.38 -2.28
C LYS A 405 16.35 4.46 -3.37
N GLN A 406 15.28 4.50 -4.17
CA GLN A 406 15.15 5.46 -5.26
C GLN A 406 15.09 6.91 -4.78
N PHE A 407 14.59 7.14 -3.58
CA PHE A 407 14.40 8.49 -3.03
C PHE A 407 15.12 8.76 -1.71
N GLY A 408 16.18 8.00 -1.42
CA GLY A 408 17.06 8.25 -0.27
C GLY A 408 16.37 8.22 1.09
N LYS A 409 15.41 7.29 1.28
CA LYS A 409 14.71 7.13 2.57
C LYS A 409 15.55 6.27 3.52
N LYS A 410 15.62 6.67 4.77
CA LYS A 410 16.50 6.03 5.75
C LYS A 410 16.02 4.63 6.17
N PHE A 411 14.72 4.47 6.40
CA PHE A 411 14.13 3.23 6.91
C PHE A 411 12.92 2.79 6.10
N VAL A 412 12.64 1.50 6.13
CA VAL A 412 11.42 0.88 5.59
C VAL A 412 10.74 0.12 6.72
N LEU A 413 9.50 0.50 7.01
CA LEU A 413 8.73 -0.07 8.10
C LEU A 413 8.01 -1.36 7.66
N SER A 414 7.87 -2.32 8.56
CA SER A 414 6.87 -3.38 8.45
C SER A 414 6.09 -3.50 9.75
N GLU A 415 4.76 -3.45 9.64
CA GLU A 415 3.86 -3.99 10.64
C GLU A 415 3.86 -5.50 10.50
N MET A 416 4.25 -6.22 11.56
CA MET A 416 4.59 -7.64 11.43
C MET A 416 4.19 -8.46 12.66
N TYR A 417 4.10 -9.78 12.50
CA TYR A 417 3.79 -10.78 13.52
C TYR A 417 2.31 -10.91 13.93
N GLY A 418 1.47 -9.92 13.67
CA GLY A 418 0.04 -9.97 13.97
C GLY A 418 -0.66 -11.16 13.31
N VAL A 419 -1.80 -11.59 13.85
CA VAL A 419 -2.61 -12.73 13.35
C VAL A 419 -1.89 -14.09 13.34
N SER A 420 -0.68 -14.17 13.90
CA SER A 420 0.13 -15.40 13.96
C SER A 420 -0.31 -16.37 15.07
N GLY A 421 -1.19 -15.92 15.96
CA GLY A 421 -1.73 -16.71 17.06
C GLY A 421 -0.77 -16.87 18.24
N TRP A 422 -1.23 -17.58 19.28
CA TRP A 422 -0.51 -17.74 20.55
C TRP A 422 0.60 -18.80 20.53
N ARG A 423 0.80 -19.49 19.41
CA ARG A 423 1.79 -20.58 19.27
C ARG A 423 3.13 -20.15 18.70
N MET A 424 3.24 -18.90 18.24
CA MET A 424 4.45 -18.37 17.64
C MET A 424 5.61 -18.44 18.64
N SER A 425 6.68 -19.11 18.26
CA SER A 425 7.90 -19.25 19.04
C SER A 425 8.91 -18.15 18.73
N LEU A 426 9.95 -17.97 19.55
CA LEU A 426 11.04 -17.02 19.29
C LEU A 426 11.74 -17.30 17.95
N ASN A 427 11.81 -18.59 17.56
CA ASN A 427 12.36 -18.99 16.26
C ASN A 427 11.46 -18.51 15.10
N ASP A 428 10.15 -18.55 15.27
CA ASP A 428 9.21 -18.06 14.25
C ASP A 428 9.31 -16.54 14.11
N TYR A 429 9.43 -15.80 15.23
CA TYR A 429 9.68 -14.34 15.20
C TYR A 429 10.96 -14.01 14.44
N LYS A 430 12.05 -14.77 14.71
CA LYS A 430 13.31 -14.58 14.00
C LYS A 430 13.18 -14.90 12.52
N HIS A 431 12.58 -16.04 12.17
CA HIS A 431 12.42 -16.45 10.77
C HIS A 431 11.58 -15.44 9.96
N ASP A 432 10.48 -14.97 10.54
CA ASP A 432 9.60 -14.00 9.89
C ASP A 432 10.31 -12.64 9.72
N GLY A 433 11.07 -12.20 10.71
CA GLY A 433 11.87 -10.99 10.61
C GLY A 433 13.04 -11.11 9.63
N ASP A 434 13.72 -12.27 9.57
CA ASP A 434 14.87 -12.49 8.68
C ASP A 434 14.52 -12.26 7.19
N TRP A 435 13.46 -12.92 6.70
CA TRP A 435 13.13 -12.79 5.29
C TRP A 435 12.66 -11.37 4.94
N GLN A 436 11.94 -10.70 5.83
CA GLN A 436 11.52 -9.32 5.62
C GLN A 436 12.73 -8.36 5.62
N ALA A 437 13.69 -8.56 6.53
CA ALA A 437 14.93 -7.78 6.55
C ALA A 437 15.72 -7.95 5.24
N PHE A 438 15.82 -9.20 4.72
CA PHE A 438 16.47 -9.46 3.42
C PHE A 438 15.72 -8.87 2.22
N MET A 439 14.43 -8.57 2.37
CA MET A 439 13.64 -7.84 1.36
C MET A 439 13.72 -6.32 1.54
N GLY A 440 14.49 -5.82 2.51
CA GLY A 440 14.77 -4.41 2.73
C GLY A 440 14.03 -3.75 3.89
N ILE A 441 13.35 -4.53 4.76
CA ILE A 441 12.74 -3.98 5.98
C ILE A 441 13.83 -3.69 7.02
N THR A 442 13.83 -2.46 7.53
CA THR A 442 14.84 -1.96 8.49
C THR A 442 14.22 -1.22 9.69
N PHE A 443 12.90 -1.17 9.78
CA PHE A 443 12.17 -0.55 10.88
C PHE A 443 10.97 -1.42 11.26
N ARG A 444 11.09 -2.16 12.34
CA ARG A 444 10.11 -3.16 12.73
C ARG A 444 9.05 -2.57 13.68
N CYS A 445 7.78 -2.78 13.34
CA CYS A 445 6.63 -2.49 14.17
C CYS A 445 5.92 -3.79 14.57
N PRO A 446 6.35 -4.46 15.67
CA PRO A 446 5.69 -5.66 16.14
C PRO A 446 4.20 -5.42 16.45
N HIS A 447 3.34 -6.11 15.76
CA HIS A 447 1.89 -6.08 15.96
C HIS A 447 1.48 -7.31 16.78
N LEU A 448 1.11 -7.18 18.03
CA LEU A 448 0.94 -5.97 18.82
C LEU A 448 1.25 -6.24 20.30
N SER A 449 1.27 -5.21 21.10
CA SER A 449 1.37 -5.31 22.56
C SER A 449 0.12 -4.73 23.21
N TRP A 450 -0.66 -5.54 23.93
CA TRP A 450 -1.89 -5.12 24.57
C TRP A 450 -1.67 -4.49 25.94
N TYR A 451 -2.27 -3.32 26.19
CA TYR A 451 -2.33 -2.77 27.53
C TYR A 451 -3.10 -3.69 28.47
N THR A 452 -4.27 -4.21 28.03
CA THR A 452 -5.01 -5.23 28.79
C THR A 452 -5.63 -6.30 27.89
N MET A 453 -5.68 -7.53 28.39
CA MET A 453 -6.30 -8.67 27.72
C MET A 453 -7.82 -8.76 27.94
N LYS A 454 -8.44 -7.74 28.51
CA LYS A 454 -9.89 -7.71 28.73
C LYS A 454 -10.66 -7.59 27.39
N GLY A 455 -11.86 -8.16 27.35
CA GLY A 455 -12.76 -8.08 26.17
C GLY A 455 -12.23 -8.86 24.97
N GLU A 456 -12.25 -8.24 23.79
CA GLU A 456 -11.86 -8.85 22.51
C GLU A 456 -10.34 -8.98 22.31
N ALA A 457 -9.51 -8.33 23.13
CA ALA A 457 -8.06 -8.29 22.98
C ALA A 457 -7.39 -9.66 22.78
N LYS A 458 -7.92 -10.73 23.38
CA LYS A 458 -7.38 -12.10 23.20
C LYS A 458 -7.54 -12.64 21.78
N ARG A 459 -8.49 -12.11 21.01
CA ARG A 459 -8.84 -12.55 19.66
C ARG A 459 -8.47 -11.53 18.59
N ASP A 460 -8.19 -10.30 19.00
CA ASP A 460 -7.79 -9.23 18.09
C ASP A 460 -6.29 -9.35 17.82
N CYS A 461 -5.97 -9.96 16.68
CA CYS A 461 -4.63 -10.14 16.13
C CYS A 461 -3.58 -10.73 17.11
N PRO A 462 -3.84 -11.89 17.78
CA PRO A 462 -2.88 -12.48 18.70
C PRO A 462 -1.57 -12.90 17.98
N ALA A 463 -0.43 -12.98 18.70
CA ALA A 463 -0.29 -12.91 20.16
C ALA A 463 -0.03 -11.48 20.63
N SER A 464 -0.14 -11.26 21.97
CA SER A 464 0.41 -10.04 22.59
C SER A 464 1.90 -10.22 22.85
N ILE A 465 2.73 -9.38 22.25
CA ILE A 465 4.20 -9.39 22.36
C ILE A 465 4.58 -8.58 23.60
N MET A 466 4.26 -9.11 24.76
CA MET A 466 4.43 -8.48 26.06
C MET A 466 4.34 -9.51 27.19
N SER A 467 4.25 -9.05 28.43
CA SER A 467 4.16 -9.90 29.65
C SER A 467 2.97 -10.86 29.71
N GLN A 468 2.04 -10.77 28.76
CA GLN A 468 0.95 -11.76 28.60
C GLN A 468 1.42 -13.03 27.89
N SER A 469 2.55 -13.02 27.21
CA SER A 469 3.17 -14.18 26.56
C SER A 469 4.25 -14.76 27.44
N GLY A 470 4.27 -16.09 27.61
CA GLY A 470 5.15 -16.78 28.57
C GLY A 470 6.65 -16.67 28.27
N TRP A 471 7.02 -16.31 27.05
CA TRP A 471 8.40 -16.16 26.58
C TRP A 471 8.93 -14.73 26.62
N TYR A 472 8.18 -13.78 27.13
CA TYR A 472 8.49 -12.34 27.00
C TYR A 472 9.85 -11.95 27.62
N THR A 473 10.34 -12.65 28.64
CA THR A 473 11.63 -12.40 29.28
C THR A 473 12.83 -12.72 28.37
N GLU A 474 12.67 -13.68 27.48
CA GLU A 474 13.69 -14.14 26.52
C GLU A 474 13.62 -13.38 25.18
N TYR A 475 12.54 -12.65 24.92
CA TYR A 475 12.30 -11.96 23.65
C TYR A 475 13.41 -10.93 23.32
N LYS A 476 14.09 -10.42 24.33
CA LYS A 476 15.25 -9.53 24.15
C LYS A 476 16.31 -10.09 23.19
N ALA A 477 16.48 -11.40 23.15
CA ALA A 477 17.44 -12.03 22.25
C ALA A 477 17.08 -11.80 20.77
N VAL A 478 15.79 -11.79 20.45
CA VAL A 478 15.28 -11.46 19.10
C VAL A 478 15.52 -9.99 18.78
N GLU A 479 15.22 -9.09 19.73
CA GLU A 479 15.42 -7.64 19.52
C GLU A 479 16.89 -7.27 19.40
N ASP A 480 17.78 -7.84 20.22
CA ASP A 480 19.22 -7.58 20.13
C ASP A 480 19.82 -8.10 18.81
N TYR A 481 19.29 -9.18 18.26
CA TYR A 481 19.67 -9.69 16.94
C TYR A 481 19.27 -8.69 15.83
N PHE A 482 17.99 -8.33 15.77
CA PHE A 482 17.47 -7.48 14.71
C PHE A 482 17.98 -6.03 14.80
N SER A 483 18.17 -5.49 16.00
CA SER A 483 18.70 -4.13 16.13
C SER A 483 20.10 -3.98 15.48
N ARG A 484 20.93 -5.02 15.57
CA ARG A 484 22.23 -5.06 14.89
C ARG A 484 22.06 -5.25 13.38
N LEU A 485 21.13 -6.11 12.96
CA LEU A 485 20.85 -6.34 11.54
C LEU A 485 20.30 -5.08 10.87
N ASP A 486 19.33 -4.43 11.52
CA ASP A 486 18.70 -3.19 11.04
C ASP A 486 19.73 -2.04 10.96
N ALA A 487 20.66 -1.96 11.92
CA ALA A 487 21.76 -1.00 11.88
C ALA A 487 22.65 -1.23 10.65
N VAL A 488 23.02 -2.48 10.37
CA VAL A 488 23.85 -2.83 9.18
C VAL A 488 23.09 -2.50 7.90
N PHE A 489 21.85 -2.97 7.74
CA PHE A 489 21.10 -2.82 6.50
C PHE A 489 20.69 -1.38 6.21
N SER A 490 20.44 -0.55 7.22
CA SER A 490 20.12 0.86 7.04
C SER A 490 21.34 1.77 6.77
N CYS A 491 22.55 1.27 7.04
CA CYS A 491 23.81 2.01 6.81
C CYS A 491 24.55 1.55 5.55
N CYS A 492 24.13 0.46 4.91
CA CYS A 492 24.78 -0.10 3.74
C CYS A 492 23.92 0.06 2.49
N ASP A 493 24.57 0.33 1.35
CA ASP A 493 23.90 0.37 0.06
C ASP A 493 23.68 -1.05 -0.47
N GLU A 494 22.47 -1.37 -0.81
CA GLU A 494 22.12 -2.62 -1.48
C GLU A 494 22.56 -2.58 -2.97
N MET A 495 23.33 -3.58 -3.39
CA MET A 495 23.87 -3.71 -4.74
C MET A 495 22.85 -4.31 -5.71
N THR A 496 21.80 -3.56 -6.04
CA THR A 496 20.77 -3.97 -6.99
C THR A 496 20.97 -3.25 -8.33
N GLU A 497 21.16 -4.01 -9.41
CA GLU A 497 21.39 -3.48 -10.76
C GLU A 497 20.20 -3.69 -11.71
N ASN A 498 19.19 -4.46 -11.28
CA ASN A 498 18.03 -4.83 -12.09
C ASN A 498 16.78 -4.07 -11.62
N LEU A 499 16.01 -3.60 -12.60
CA LEU A 499 14.72 -2.93 -12.40
C LEU A 499 13.62 -3.74 -13.07
N ILE A 500 12.54 -4.03 -12.37
CA ILE A 500 11.32 -4.61 -12.94
C ILE A 500 10.29 -3.48 -13.05
N ILE A 501 9.75 -3.25 -14.24
CA ILE A 501 8.63 -2.30 -14.38
C ILE A 501 7.40 -2.87 -13.68
N HIS A 502 6.89 -2.14 -12.69
CA HIS A 502 5.73 -2.58 -11.91
C HIS A 502 4.45 -2.53 -12.75
N PRO A 503 3.75 -3.67 -12.97
CA PRO A 503 2.67 -3.74 -13.95
C PRO A 503 1.32 -3.19 -13.45
N VAL A 504 1.29 -2.40 -12.37
CA VAL A 504 0.05 -1.93 -11.74
C VAL A 504 -0.82 -1.09 -12.69
N GLU A 505 -0.23 -0.35 -13.61
CA GLU A 505 -1.01 0.45 -14.57
C GLU A 505 -1.72 -0.42 -15.61
N SER A 506 -1.19 -1.58 -15.93
CA SER A 506 -1.89 -2.58 -16.73
C SER A 506 -3.12 -3.11 -15.99
N ALA A 507 -3.01 -3.30 -14.68
CA ALA A 507 -4.14 -3.67 -13.83
C ALA A 507 -5.24 -2.59 -13.81
N TRP A 508 -4.90 -1.30 -13.86
CA TRP A 508 -5.89 -0.22 -13.91
C TRP A 508 -6.85 -0.36 -15.09
N GLY A 509 -6.32 -0.62 -16.28
CA GLY A 509 -7.13 -0.76 -17.48
C GLY A 509 -7.90 -2.08 -17.57
N LEU A 510 -7.40 -3.14 -16.94
CA LEU A 510 -8.10 -4.41 -16.83
C LEU A 510 -9.21 -4.39 -15.75
N SER A 511 -9.22 -3.40 -14.90
CA SER A 511 -10.19 -3.26 -13.81
C SER A 511 -11.62 -3.08 -14.30
N ARG A 512 -12.57 -3.72 -13.62
CA ARG A 512 -14.01 -3.55 -13.81
C ARG A 512 -14.67 -3.39 -12.46
N TYR A 513 -15.50 -2.39 -12.34
CA TYR A 513 -16.32 -2.22 -11.18
C TYR A 513 -17.64 -2.95 -11.40
N GLY A 514 -17.96 -3.93 -10.60
CA GLY A 514 -19.22 -4.66 -10.73
C GLY A 514 -19.12 -6.19 -10.70
N GLY A 515 -18.08 -6.75 -10.12
CA GLY A 515 -18.03 -8.18 -9.81
C GLY A 515 -16.83 -8.96 -10.33
N TYR A 516 -15.76 -8.28 -10.72
CA TYR A 516 -14.53 -8.93 -11.17
C TYR A 516 -13.47 -9.03 -10.06
N VAL A 517 -13.55 -8.18 -9.05
CA VAL A 517 -12.70 -8.29 -7.86
C VAL A 517 -13.54 -8.91 -6.76
N ASP A 518 -13.32 -10.17 -6.54
CA ASP A 518 -13.58 -10.79 -5.26
C ASP A 518 -12.40 -10.40 -4.36
N TYR A 519 -12.64 -10.13 -3.09
CA TYR A 519 -11.59 -9.90 -2.10
C TYR A 519 -10.53 -11.02 -2.08
N PHE A 520 -10.89 -12.21 -2.55
CA PHE A 520 -10.05 -13.40 -2.61
C PHE A 520 -9.57 -13.75 -4.02
N GLY A 521 -9.84 -12.97 -5.03
CA GLY A 521 -9.38 -13.24 -6.38
C GLY A 521 -10.07 -12.45 -7.48
N VAL A 522 -9.42 -12.44 -8.63
CA VAL A 522 -9.89 -11.83 -9.86
C VAL A 522 -10.58 -12.90 -10.71
N THR A 523 -11.73 -12.61 -11.28
CA THR A 523 -12.49 -13.55 -12.13
C THR A 523 -12.04 -13.54 -13.59
N ASP A 524 -11.47 -12.44 -14.06
CA ASP A 524 -11.00 -12.26 -15.45
C ASP A 524 -9.69 -13.01 -15.70
N ASP A 525 -9.63 -13.82 -16.76
CA ASP A 525 -8.47 -14.67 -17.04
C ASP A 525 -7.23 -13.88 -17.48
N GLU A 526 -7.40 -12.74 -18.16
CA GLU A 526 -6.29 -11.88 -18.53
C GLU A 526 -5.72 -11.17 -17.29
N TYR A 527 -6.59 -10.75 -16.39
CA TYR A 527 -6.17 -10.17 -15.12
C TYR A 527 -5.45 -11.19 -14.24
N LYS A 528 -5.99 -12.42 -14.11
CA LYS A 528 -5.32 -13.53 -13.41
C LYS A 528 -3.94 -13.83 -13.98
N ARG A 529 -3.79 -13.78 -15.31
CA ARG A 529 -2.50 -13.98 -15.96
C ARG A 529 -1.53 -12.86 -15.62
N LEU A 530 -1.97 -11.60 -15.58
CA LEU A 530 -1.15 -10.47 -15.16
C LEU A 530 -0.66 -10.63 -13.72
N GLU A 531 -1.57 -10.94 -12.78
CA GLU A 531 -1.25 -11.22 -11.36
C GLU A 531 -0.24 -12.37 -11.22
N LYS A 532 -0.48 -13.44 -11.93
CA LYS A 532 0.40 -14.62 -11.92
C LYS A 532 1.79 -14.28 -12.45
N ASN A 533 1.87 -13.59 -13.60
CA ASN A 533 3.15 -13.19 -14.18
C ASN A 533 3.94 -12.28 -13.25
N TYR A 534 3.28 -11.36 -12.57
CA TYR A 534 3.90 -10.46 -11.59
C TYR A 534 4.55 -11.24 -10.44
N LYS A 535 3.82 -12.18 -9.83
CA LYS A 535 4.32 -13.00 -8.71
C LYS A 535 5.38 -14.01 -9.16
N ASP A 536 5.15 -14.70 -10.27
CA ASP A 536 6.06 -15.72 -10.79
C ASP A 536 7.41 -15.14 -11.19
N LEU A 537 7.45 -13.99 -11.87
CA LEU A 537 8.69 -13.37 -12.30
C LEU A 537 9.58 -13.04 -11.08
N PHE A 538 9.02 -12.40 -10.07
CA PHE A 538 9.78 -12.05 -8.88
C PHE A 538 10.31 -13.30 -8.16
N GLY A 539 9.43 -14.31 -7.99
CA GLY A 539 9.82 -15.59 -7.40
C GLY A 539 10.90 -16.34 -8.19
N MET A 540 10.91 -16.24 -9.52
CA MET A 540 11.96 -16.83 -10.36
C MET A 540 13.30 -16.10 -10.20
N ILE A 541 13.28 -14.77 -10.22
CA ILE A 541 14.48 -13.95 -10.03
C ILE A 541 15.13 -14.26 -8.68
N GLN A 542 14.33 -14.35 -7.61
CA GLN A 542 14.80 -14.70 -6.27
C GLN A 542 15.44 -16.11 -6.22
N LYS A 543 14.82 -17.11 -6.87
CA LYS A 543 15.37 -18.47 -6.96
C LYS A 543 16.70 -18.54 -7.70
N CYS A 544 16.96 -17.61 -8.61
CA CYS A 544 18.25 -17.49 -9.30
C CYS A 544 19.32 -16.78 -8.45
N GLY A 545 19.01 -16.33 -7.26
CA GLY A 545 19.92 -15.57 -6.39
C GLY A 545 20.22 -14.17 -6.93
N VAL A 546 19.35 -13.64 -7.78
CA VAL A 546 19.44 -12.28 -8.35
C VAL A 546 18.51 -11.38 -7.58
N ASP A 547 18.92 -10.15 -7.33
CA ASP A 547 18.07 -9.13 -6.74
C ASP A 547 17.56 -8.14 -7.77
N ALA A 548 16.36 -7.60 -7.55
CA ALA A 548 15.74 -6.62 -8.42
C ALA A 548 14.88 -5.65 -7.59
N ASP A 549 14.84 -4.40 -8.04
CA ASP A 549 13.89 -3.40 -7.56
C ASP A 549 12.72 -3.24 -8.51
N TYR A 550 11.62 -2.68 -8.00
CA TYR A 550 10.48 -2.28 -8.82
C TYR A 550 10.57 -0.82 -9.25
N GLY A 551 10.10 -0.52 -10.48
CA GLY A 551 9.93 0.84 -11.01
C GLY A 551 8.47 1.11 -11.36
N ASP A 552 7.86 2.06 -10.65
CA ASP A 552 6.51 2.53 -10.98
C ASP A 552 6.57 3.54 -12.13
N GLU A 553 5.72 3.39 -13.14
CA GLU A 553 5.74 4.25 -14.34
C GLU A 553 5.39 5.72 -14.02
N GLY A 554 4.61 5.98 -12.97
CA GLY A 554 4.36 7.35 -12.49
C GLY A 554 5.60 7.99 -11.88
N LEU A 555 6.37 7.23 -11.10
CA LEU A 555 7.64 7.69 -10.51
C LEU A 555 8.75 7.80 -11.57
N ILE A 556 8.77 6.92 -12.56
CA ILE A 556 9.63 7.03 -13.74
C ILE A 556 9.33 8.32 -14.50
N ALA A 557 8.06 8.63 -14.73
CA ALA A 557 7.67 9.87 -15.40
C ALA A 557 8.02 11.15 -14.58
N GLU A 558 8.08 11.05 -13.24
CA GLU A 558 8.48 12.16 -12.35
C GLU A 558 9.99 12.39 -12.34
N SER A 559 10.80 11.31 -12.28
CA SER A 559 12.22 11.39 -11.93
C SER A 559 13.14 10.48 -12.74
N GLY A 560 12.58 9.78 -13.75
CA GLY A 560 13.33 8.89 -14.62
C GLY A 560 14.27 9.64 -15.56
N ARG A 561 15.50 9.14 -15.73
CA ARG A 561 16.48 9.62 -16.73
C ARG A 561 17.43 8.51 -17.14
N ALA A 562 17.91 8.55 -18.37
CA ALA A 562 18.96 7.68 -18.87
C ALA A 562 20.28 8.47 -18.90
N GLU A 563 21.33 7.94 -18.28
CA GLU A 563 22.62 8.61 -18.20
C GLU A 563 23.76 7.58 -18.10
N ASN A 564 24.74 7.66 -19.01
CA ASN A 564 25.93 6.80 -19.02
C ASN A 564 25.62 5.28 -19.04
N GLY A 565 24.59 4.86 -19.77
CA GLY A 565 24.18 3.46 -19.84
C GLY A 565 23.47 2.94 -18.59
N LEU A 566 22.99 3.86 -17.73
CA LEU A 566 22.15 3.53 -16.56
C LEU A 566 20.78 4.22 -16.70
N LEU A 567 19.74 3.52 -16.28
CA LEU A 567 18.42 4.10 -16.07
C LEU A 567 18.28 4.48 -14.60
N TYR A 568 18.12 5.76 -14.33
CA TYR A 568 17.90 6.27 -12.97
C TYR A 568 16.42 6.48 -12.69
N ILE A 569 16.02 6.17 -11.45
CA ILE A 569 14.78 6.67 -10.83
C ILE A 569 15.23 7.39 -9.55
N GLY A 570 15.00 8.70 -9.47
CA GLY A 570 15.54 9.51 -8.39
C GLY A 570 17.06 9.40 -8.29
N GLU A 571 17.58 8.83 -7.20
CA GLU A 571 19.01 8.68 -6.93
C GLU A 571 19.60 7.33 -7.37
N LYS A 572 18.74 6.29 -7.55
CA LYS A 572 19.17 4.92 -7.85
C LYS A 572 19.27 4.66 -9.34
N GLY A 573 20.42 4.16 -9.80
CA GLY A 573 20.70 3.77 -11.19
C GLY A 573 20.67 2.26 -11.38
N TYR A 574 20.15 1.81 -12.52
CA TYR A 574 19.99 0.41 -12.92
C TYR A 574 20.65 0.14 -14.28
N LYS A 575 21.30 -1.01 -14.42
CA LYS A 575 21.95 -1.44 -15.68
C LYS A 575 21.02 -2.21 -16.59
N ARG A 576 19.99 -2.86 -16.00
CA ARG A 576 19.07 -3.74 -16.71
C ARG A 576 17.64 -3.45 -16.30
N VAL A 577 16.76 -3.36 -17.28
CA VAL A 577 15.32 -3.16 -17.08
C VAL A 577 14.54 -4.35 -17.64
N VAL A 578 13.71 -4.95 -16.81
CA VAL A 578 12.82 -6.06 -17.18
C VAL A 578 11.41 -5.53 -17.34
N VAL A 579 10.85 -5.68 -18.52
CA VAL A 579 9.47 -5.36 -18.86
C VAL A 579 8.72 -6.67 -19.01
N SER A 580 7.87 -7.02 -18.03
CA SER A 580 7.21 -8.33 -18.01
C SER A 580 5.71 -8.23 -18.04
N GLY A 581 5.11 -8.76 -19.11
CA GLY A 581 3.67 -9.01 -19.21
C GLY A 581 2.81 -7.75 -19.12
N LEU A 582 3.35 -6.57 -19.41
CA LEU A 582 2.59 -5.34 -19.44
C LEU A 582 1.53 -5.37 -20.54
N VAL A 583 0.30 -5.03 -20.20
CA VAL A 583 -0.78 -4.84 -21.17
C VAL A 583 -0.71 -3.43 -21.78
N THR A 584 -0.38 -2.44 -20.96
CA THR A 584 -0.11 -1.05 -21.39
C THR A 584 1.24 -0.58 -20.85
N ILE A 585 1.87 0.35 -21.55
CA ILE A 585 3.08 1.06 -21.12
C ILE A 585 2.86 2.57 -21.34
N ARG A 586 3.43 3.41 -20.50
CA ARG A 586 3.41 4.87 -20.76
C ARG A 586 4.32 5.22 -21.93
N SER A 587 3.90 6.16 -22.75
CA SER A 587 4.72 6.70 -23.83
C SER A 587 6.03 7.30 -23.31
N SER A 588 6.01 7.93 -22.14
CA SER A 588 7.21 8.45 -21.48
C SER A 588 8.17 7.35 -21.03
N THR A 589 7.67 6.25 -20.49
CA THR A 589 8.47 5.08 -20.12
C THR A 589 9.12 4.46 -21.35
N LEU A 590 8.33 4.25 -22.43
CA LEU A 590 8.85 3.69 -23.66
C LEU A 590 9.95 4.58 -24.29
N ALA A 591 9.76 5.89 -24.29
CA ALA A 591 10.77 6.83 -24.78
C ALA A 591 12.06 6.76 -23.96
N LEU A 592 11.93 6.69 -22.64
CA LEU A 592 13.08 6.56 -21.73
C LEU A 592 13.81 5.23 -21.91
N LEU A 593 13.11 4.11 -22.12
CA LEU A 593 13.73 2.81 -22.38
C LEU A 593 14.51 2.82 -23.70
N ASN A 594 13.98 3.43 -24.75
CA ASN A 594 14.70 3.61 -26.03
C ASN A 594 15.96 4.45 -25.87
N GLU A 595 15.90 5.54 -25.08
CA GLU A 595 17.06 6.37 -24.78
C GLU A 595 18.13 5.59 -23.98
N PHE A 596 17.70 4.82 -22.99
CA PHE A 596 18.55 3.98 -22.17
C PHE A 596 19.27 2.91 -22.99
N GLU A 597 18.54 2.20 -23.87
CA GLU A 597 19.11 1.19 -24.78
C GLU A 597 20.11 1.82 -25.76
N ALA A 598 19.80 2.99 -26.31
CA ALA A 598 20.72 3.73 -27.21
C ALA A 598 22.03 4.13 -26.52
N GLN A 599 22.07 4.23 -25.19
CA GLN A 599 23.27 4.48 -24.39
C GLN A 599 23.98 3.19 -23.92
N GLY A 600 23.53 2.00 -24.37
CA GLY A 600 24.12 0.71 -24.01
C GLY A 600 23.51 0.04 -22.77
N GLY A 601 22.39 0.52 -22.29
CA GLY A 601 21.60 -0.16 -21.24
C GLY A 601 20.90 -1.40 -21.79
N GLU A 602 20.54 -2.33 -20.91
CA GLU A 602 19.88 -3.59 -21.29
C GLU A 602 18.37 -3.53 -20.98
N VAL A 603 17.52 -3.73 -22.00
CA VAL A 603 16.06 -3.84 -21.85
C VAL A 603 15.63 -5.24 -22.23
N LEU A 604 14.98 -5.95 -21.29
CA LEU A 604 14.48 -7.30 -21.49
C LEU A 604 12.96 -7.32 -21.48
N PHE A 605 12.35 -7.63 -22.59
CA PHE A 605 10.92 -7.90 -22.68
C PHE A 605 10.66 -9.39 -22.41
N VAL A 606 9.97 -9.66 -21.32
CA VAL A 606 9.58 -11.01 -20.90
C VAL A 606 8.10 -11.19 -21.19
N SER A 607 7.71 -12.23 -21.94
CA SER A 607 6.34 -12.45 -22.39
C SER A 607 5.95 -11.57 -23.60
N GLU A 608 4.70 -11.12 -23.69
CA GLU A 608 4.18 -10.36 -24.83
C GLU A 608 4.53 -8.86 -24.71
N PHE A 609 4.71 -8.19 -25.86
CA PHE A 609 4.85 -6.74 -25.87
C PHE A 609 3.54 -6.06 -25.46
N PRO A 610 3.60 -4.87 -24.83
CA PRO A 610 2.42 -4.08 -24.51
C PRO A 610 1.56 -3.79 -25.75
N ARG A 611 0.26 -4.09 -25.68
CA ARG A 611 -0.70 -3.85 -26.77
C ARG A 611 -1.29 -2.45 -26.75
N PHE A 612 -1.04 -1.71 -25.68
CA PHE A 612 -1.53 -0.34 -25.48
C PHE A 612 -0.38 0.57 -25.08
N ILE A 613 -0.43 1.82 -25.51
CA ILE A 613 0.43 2.92 -25.04
C ILE A 613 -0.48 4.00 -24.47
N ASP A 614 -0.22 4.43 -23.22
CA ASP A 614 -1.09 5.35 -22.45
C ASP A 614 -2.57 4.91 -22.45
N GLY A 615 -2.81 3.60 -22.47
CA GLY A 615 -4.15 3.02 -22.54
C GLY A 615 -4.82 3.10 -23.90
N ILE A 616 -4.12 3.49 -24.96
CA ILE A 616 -4.60 3.54 -26.34
C ILE A 616 -4.03 2.34 -27.09
N LYS A 617 -4.90 1.56 -27.75
CA LYS A 617 -4.50 0.37 -28.50
C LYS A 617 -3.55 0.75 -29.63
N VAL A 618 -2.42 0.05 -29.71
CA VAL A 618 -1.50 0.17 -30.83
C VAL A 618 -2.15 -0.49 -32.04
N THR A 619 -2.30 0.24 -33.12
CA THR A 619 -2.70 -0.30 -34.43
C THR A 619 -1.45 -0.52 -35.26
N ASP A 620 -1.36 -1.69 -35.90
CA ASP A 620 -0.31 -2.03 -36.87
C ASP A 620 -0.16 -0.96 -37.95
#